data_dcd5a83f4355a2eb271ae9146a9d5936
#
_entry.id   dcd5a83f4355a2eb271ae9146a9d5936
#
_cell.length_a   1.000
_cell.length_b   1.000
_cell.length_c   1.000
_cell.angle_alpha   90.00
_cell.angle_beta   90.00
_cell.angle_gamma   90.00
#
_symmetry.space_group_name_H-M   'P 1'
#
loop_
_entity.id
_entity.type
_entity.pdbx_description
1 polymer ?
#
loop_
_entity_poly.entity_id
_entity_poly.type
_entity_poly.pdbx_seq_one_letter_code
_entity_poly.pdbx_strand_id
1 'polypeptide(L)'
;MSEPIHTHQDSVEIAAPPEVVYGLVTSMERYGEWSSENCGGYWRKDASGTPGSGGVGDQFVGINRRAGREWKAPVEIIEREPDRRFAFVTGGTDANIALWCYTLEPSGSGTRLTESYELRNLPPLLQEGGQPAVDDRMDAMRTSIRATLEGIKTCAESDG
;
A
#
# COMPACT_ATOMS: atom_id res chain seq x y z
N MET A 1 -12.72 14.70 -15.53
CA MET A 1 -11.92 14.07 -14.45
C MET A 1 -12.63 14.24 -13.13
N SER A 2 -12.87 13.15 -12.46
CA SER A 2 -13.47 13.22 -11.12
C SER A 2 -12.38 13.40 -10.06
N GLU A 3 -12.68 14.24 -9.08
CA GLU A 3 -11.79 14.40 -7.94
C GLU A 3 -11.85 13.17 -7.04
N PRO A 4 -10.76 12.86 -6.30
CA PRO A 4 -10.80 11.78 -5.33
C PRO A 4 -11.86 12.02 -4.26
N ILE A 5 -12.49 10.95 -3.80
CA ILE A 5 -13.48 11.03 -2.71
C ILE A 5 -12.79 11.41 -1.40
N HIS A 6 -11.57 10.89 -1.20
CA HIS A 6 -10.79 11.15 0.00
C HIS A 6 -9.32 10.99 -0.32
N THR A 7 -8.46 11.81 0.29
CA THR A 7 -7.01 11.69 0.18
C THR A 7 -6.37 11.76 1.55
N HIS A 8 -5.22 11.10 1.68
CA HIS A 8 -4.42 11.15 2.90
C HIS A 8 -2.96 10.89 2.54
N GLN A 9 -2.05 11.50 3.26
CA GLN A 9 -0.64 11.12 3.16
C GLN A 9 0.04 11.34 4.50
N ASP A 10 1.08 10.55 4.72
CA ASP A 10 1.91 10.65 5.92
C ASP A 10 3.33 10.26 5.53
N SER A 11 4.30 10.68 6.31
CA SER A 11 5.70 10.42 6.00
C SER A 11 6.51 10.16 7.24
N VAL A 12 7.69 9.56 7.04
CA VAL A 12 8.61 9.23 8.11
C VAL A 12 10.05 9.41 7.61
N GLU A 13 10.93 9.85 8.50
CA GLU A 13 12.35 9.93 8.22
C GLU A 13 13.01 8.62 8.64
N ILE A 14 13.76 8.01 7.73
CA ILE A 14 14.37 6.70 7.96
C ILE A 14 15.89 6.82 7.83
N ALA A 15 16.62 6.35 8.84
CA ALA A 15 18.08 6.36 8.82
C ALA A 15 18.62 5.13 8.07
N ALA A 16 18.27 5.04 6.80
CA ALA A 16 18.72 3.98 5.90
C ALA A 16 18.68 4.50 4.46
N PRO A 17 19.53 3.98 3.56
CA PRO A 17 19.56 4.46 2.18
C PRO A 17 18.30 4.05 1.40
N PRO A 18 17.96 4.80 0.33
CA PRO A 18 16.75 4.53 -0.45
C PRO A 18 16.61 3.10 -0.96
N GLU A 19 17.70 2.46 -1.38
CA GLU A 19 17.63 1.08 -1.88
C GLU A 19 17.20 0.08 -0.82
N VAL A 20 17.55 0.31 0.45
CA VAL A 20 17.10 -0.55 1.55
C VAL A 20 15.62 -0.34 1.79
N VAL A 21 15.19 0.92 1.85
CA VAL A 21 13.78 1.28 2.06
C VAL A 21 12.91 0.77 0.91
N TYR A 22 13.38 0.94 -0.33
CA TYR A 22 12.62 0.50 -1.50
C TYR A 22 12.45 -1.02 -1.54
N GLY A 23 13.49 -1.76 -1.13
CA GLY A 23 13.39 -3.21 -1.03
C GLY A 23 12.28 -3.66 -0.10
N LEU A 24 12.07 -2.95 1.01
CA LEU A 24 10.98 -3.24 1.93
C LEU A 24 9.62 -2.83 1.36
N VAL A 25 9.55 -1.64 0.78
CA VAL A 25 8.31 -1.10 0.19
C VAL A 25 7.76 -2.02 -0.90
N THR A 26 8.63 -2.63 -1.71
CA THR A 26 8.20 -3.51 -2.79
C THR A 26 7.97 -4.96 -2.36
N SER A 27 8.29 -5.30 -1.11
CA SER A 27 8.08 -6.65 -0.56
C SER A 27 6.66 -6.77 0.00
N MET A 28 5.66 -6.79 -0.87
CA MET A 28 4.25 -6.78 -0.48
C MET A 28 3.86 -7.98 0.38
N GLU A 29 4.52 -9.12 0.20
CA GLU A 29 4.29 -10.31 1.00
C GLU A 29 4.61 -10.08 2.48
N ARG A 30 5.46 -9.10 2.78
CA ARG A 30 5.88 -8.77 4.14
C ARG A 30 5.02 -7.68 4.80
N TYR A 31 4.05 -7.12 4.10
CA TYR A 31 3.25 -6.01 4.64
C TYR A 31 2.54 -6.37 5.95
N GLY A 32 2.25 -7.66 6.16
CA GLY A 32 1.68 -8.12 7.43
C GLY A 32 2.56 -7.89 8.65
N GLU A 33 3.86 -7.69 8.44
CA GLU A 33 4.79 -7.39 9.55
C GLU A 33 4.61 -5.96 10.06
N TRP A 34 4.07 -5.06 9.25
CA TRP A 34 4.02 -3.62 9.54
C TRP A 34 2.61 -3.06 9.62
N SER A 35 1.72 -3.54 8.80
CA SER A 35 0.34 -3.03 8.72
C SER A 35 -0.49 -3.53 9.90
N SER A 36 -1.42 -2.70 10.38
CA SER A 36 -2.39 -3.11 11.40
C SER A 36 -3.53 -3.94 10.82
N GLU A 37 -3.62 -4.05 9.51
CA GLU A 37 -4.74 -4.66 8.82
C GLU A 37 -4.32 -5.73 7.82
N ASN A 38 -3.31 -5.44 7.01
CA ASN A 38 -2.82 -6.35 5.99
C ASN A 38 -2.03 -7.50 6.62
N CYS A 39 -2.29 -8.71 6.15
CA CYS A 39 -1.63 -9.94 6.64
C CYS A 39 -0.70 -10.55 5.58
N GLY A 40 -0.31 -9.77 4.54
CA GLY A 40 0.47 -10.27 3.43
C GLY A 40 -0.44 -10.65 2.27
N GLY A 41 -0.14 -11.75 1.62
CA GLY A 41 -0.91 -12.20 0.47
C GLY A 41 -0.04 -12.96 -0.52
N TYR A 42 -0.44 -12.91 -1.79
CA TYR A 42 0.28 -13.65 -2.82
C TYR A 42 0.18 -12.94 -4.18
N TRP A 43 1.21 -13.16 -5.02
CA TRP A 43 1.20 -12.68 -6.40
C TRP A 43 0.37 -13.61 -7.27
N ARG A 44 -0.46 -13.03 -8.14
CA ARG A 44 -1.19 -13.80 -9.13
C ARG A 44 -0.23 -14.32 -10.20
N LYS A 45 -0.53 -15.50 -10.71
CA LYS A 45 0.24 -16.10 -11.80
C LYS A 45 -0.29 -15.61 -13.14
N ASP A 46 0.61 -15.46 -14.11
CA ASP A 46 0.22 -15.15 -15.47
C ASP A 46 -0.28 -16.40 -16.21
N ALA A 47 -0.58 -16.27 -17.51
CA ALA A 47 -1.10 -17.37 -18.32
C ALA A 47 -0.14 -18.55 -18.40
N SER A 48 1.16 -18.34 -18.21
CA SER A 48 2.16 -19.41 -18.23
C SER A 48 2.34 -20.08 -16.87
N GLY A 49 1.66 -19.58 -15.82
CA GLY A 49 1.79 -20.09 -14.47
C GLY A 49 2.93 -19.45 -13.68
N THR A 50 3.53 -18.38 -14.19
CA THR A 50 4.61 -17.67 -13.52
C THR A 50 4.02 -16.62 -12.58
N PRO A 51 4.39 -16.62 -11.27
CA PRO A 51 3.90 -15.59 -10.34
C PRO A 51 4.50 -14.23 -10.65
N GLY A 52 3.73 -13.17 -10.37
CA GLY A 52 4.23 -11.82 -10.46
C GLY A 52 5.33 -11.54 -9.43
N SER A 53 6.03 -10.42 -9.61
CA SER A 53 7.14 -10.04 -8.74
C SER A 53 7.17 -8.55 -8.44
N GLY A 54 6.10 -7.82 -8.78
CA GLY A 54 6.00 -6.38 -8.51
C GLY A 54 6.34 -5.50 -9.69
N GLY A 55 6.45 -6.05 -10.89
CA GLY A 55 6.58 -5.24 -12.10
C GLY A 55 5.24 -4.60 -12.47
N VAL A 56 5.29 -3.54 -13.26
CA VAL A 56 4.07 -2.86 -13.73
C VAL A 56 3.16 -3.86 -14.44
N GLY A 57 1.89 -3.89 -14.07
CA GLY A 57 0.90 -4.83 -14.60
C GLY A 57 0.73 -6.09 -13.75
N ASP A 58 1.68 -6.39 -12.87
CA ASP A 58 1.54 -7.55 -11.98
C ASP A 58 0.45 -7.29 -10.95
N GLN A 59 -0.23 -8.36 -10.54
CA GLN A 59 -1.32 -8.28 -9.57
C GLN A 59 -0.97 -9.04 -8.30
N PHE A 60 -1.18 -8.39 -7.16
CA PHE A 60 -1.01 -8.97 -5.84
C PHE A 60 -2.36 -9.06 -5.16
N VAL A 61 -2.67 -10.19 -4.53
CA VAL A 61 -3.91 -10.33 -3.75
C VAL A 61 -3.55 -10.18 -2.29
N GLY A 62 -3.88 -9.01 -1.73
CA GLY A 62 -3.67 -8.75 -0.31
C GLY A 62 -4.73 -9.42 0.53
N ILE A 63 -4.33 -9.97 1.67
CA ILE A 63 -5.23 -10.55 2.66
C ILE A 63 -5.28 -9.61 3.83
N ASN A 64 -6.48 -9.16 4.19
CA ASN A 64 -6.68 -8.18 5.26
C ASN A 64 -7.60 -8.76 6.34
N ARG A 65 -7.36 -8.33 7.58
CA ARG A 65 -8.20 -8.72 8.73
C ARG A 65 -8.46 -7.51 9.60
N ARG A 66 -9.71 -7.36 10.02
CA ARG A 66 -10.10 -6.30 10.93
C ARG A 66 -11.44 -6.64 11.58
N ALA A 67 -11.53 -6.48 12.90
CA ALA A 67 -12.77 -6.68 13.66
C ALA A 67 -13.42 -8.05 13.40
N GLY A 68 -12.61 -9.10 13.34
CA GLY A 68 -13.11 -10.46 13.12
C GLY A 68 -13.44 -10.81 11.68
N ARG A 69 -13.23 -9.90 10.75
CA ARG A 69 -13.48 -10.12 9.32
C ARG A 69 -12.17 -10.26 8.56
N GLU A 70 -12.19 -11.13 7.56
CA GLU A 70 -11.08 -11.28 6.63
C GLU A 70 -11.60 -11.03 5.21
N TRP A 71 -10.83 -10.31 4.40
CA TRP A 71 -11.19 -10.10 3.01
C TRP A 71 -9.93 -10.06 2.14
N LYS A 72 -10.12 -10.29 0.86
CA LYS A 72 -9.04 -10.19 -0.13
C LYS A 72 -9.18 -8.91 -0.91
N ALA A 73 -8.07 -8.24 -1.15
CA ALA A 73 -8.02 -7.00 -1.92
C ALA A 73 -6.98 -7.13 -3.03
N PRO A 74 -7.41 -7.42 -4.25
CA PRO A 74 -6.47 -7.47 -5.37
C PRO A 74 -6.00 -6.05 -5.72
N VAL A 75 -4.72 -5.92 -5.99
CA VAL A 75 -4.13 -4.66 -6.43
C VAL A 75 -3.29 -4.90 -7.68
N GLU A 76 -3.15 -3.86 -8.48
CA GLU A 76 -2.34 -3.92 -9.70
C GLU A 76 -1.23 -2.89 -9.60
N ILE A 77 0.00 -3.29 -9.87
CA ILE A 77 1.15 -2.40 -9.85
C ILE A 77 1.08 -1.50 -11.09
N ILE A 78 1.08 -0.19 -10.89
CA ILE A 78 0.98 0.77 -11.99
C ILE A 78 2.23 1.61 -12.17
N GLU A 79 3.10 1.66 -11.16
CA GLU A 79 4.33 2.43 -11.26
C GLU A 79 5.41 1.76 -10.42
N ARG A 80 6.60 1.62 -11.00
CA ARG A 80 7.76 1.08 -10.32
C ARG A 80 9.01 1.80 -10.82
N GLU A 81 9.47 2.78 -10.04
CA GLU A 81 10.67 3.53 -10.33
C GLU A 81 11.67 3.22 -9.21
N PRO A 82 12.73 2.45 -9.49
CA PRO A 82 13.65 1.98 -8.44
C PRO A 82 14.14 3.09 -7.53
N ASP A 83 14.05 2.84 -6.22
CA ASP A 83 14.50 3.71 -5.13
C ASP A 83 13.75 5.04 -5.03
N ARG A 84 12.68 5.24 -5.82
CA ARG A 84 11.96 6.51 -5.85
C ARG A 84 10.44 6.39 -5.70
N ARG A 85 9.79 5.49 -6.45
CA ARG A 85 8.32 5.37 -6.44
C ARG A 85 7.86 3.95 -6.63
N PHE A 86 6.80 3.63 -5.92
CA PHE A 86 6.09 2.37 -6.09
C PHE A 86 4.60 2.65 -5.86
N ALA A 87 3.78 2.36 -6.87
CA ALA A 87 2.35 2.66 -6.77
C ALA A 87 1.50 1.50 -7.28
N PHE A 88 0.36 1.30 -6.63
CA PHE A 88 -0.58 0.26 -7.02
C PHE A 88 -2.01 0.72 -6.77
N VAL A 89 -2.95 0.07 -7.47
CA VAL A 89 -4.37 0.44 -7.43
C VAL A 89 -5.18 -0.74 -6.94
N THR A 90 -5.95 -0.53 -5.88
CA THR A 90 -6.90 -1.53 -5.37
C THR A 90 -8.03 -1.73 -6.38
N GLY A 91 -8.33 -2.99 -6.69
CA GLY A 91 -9.32 -3.34 -7.69
C GLY A 91 -8.80 -3.34 -9.11
N GLY A 92 -7.49 -3.05 -9.29
CA GLY A 92 -6.90 -2.89 -10.60
C GLY A 92 -7.34 -1.63 -11.29
N THR A 93 -6.85 -1.41 -12.51
CA THR A 93 -7.18 -0.21 -13.28
C THR A 93 -8.66 -0.18 -13.70
N ASP A 94 -9.32 -1.34 -13.75
CA ASP A 94 -10.74 -1.42 -14.12
C ASP A 94 -11.65 -0.88 -13.01
N ALA A 95 -11.58 -1.45 -11.81
CA ALA A 95 -12.41 -0.99 -10.70
C ALA A 95 -11.91 0.33 -10.12
N ASN A 96 -10.61 0.56 -10.15
CA ASN A 96 -9.96 1.82 -9.77
C ASN A 96 -10.51 2.37 -8.44
N ILE A 97 -10.46 1.52 -7.41
CA ILE A 97 -11.04 1.87 -6.10
C ILE A 97 -10.15 2.87 -5.36
N ALA A 98 -8.87 2.54 -5.22
CA ALA A 98 -7.95 3.38 -4.45
C ALA A 98 -6.54 3.30 -4.99
N LEU A 99 -5.89 4.46 -5.06
CA LEU A 99 -4.47 4.55 -5.44
C LEU A 99 -3.63 4.64 -4.17
N TRP A 100 -2.64 3.76 -4.08
CA TRP A 100 -1.62 3.77 -3.03
C TRP A 100 -0.27 4.10 -3.67
N CYS A 101 0.45 5.05 -3.10
CA CYS A 101 1.74 5.45 -3.66
C CYS A 101 2.77 5.63 -2.55
N TYR A 102 3.93 5.03 -2.73
CA TYR A 102 5.10 5.26 -1.90
C TYR A 102 6.09 6.12 -2.68
N THR A 103 6.56 7.19 -2.07
CA THR A 103 7.56 8.09 -2.66
C THR A 103 8.76 8.13 -1.72
N LEU A 104 9.95 7.99 -2.27
CA LEU A 104 11.20 8.04 -1.52
C LEU A 104 12.02 9.22 -1.99
N GLU A 105 12.52 10.00 -1.04
CA GLU A 105 13.39 11.14 -1.31
C GLU A 105 14.62 11.07 -0.41
N PRO A 106 15.82 11.35 -0.95
CA PRO A 106 17.00 11.48 -0.08
C PRO A 106 16.75 12.55 0.97
N SER A 107 17.13 12.26 2.22
CA SER A 107 16.95 13.19 3.33
C SER A 107 18.15 13.05 4.27
N GLY A 108 19.04 14.03 4.25
CA GLY A 108 20.30 13.91 4.98
C GLY A 108 21.07 12.68 4.47
N SER A 109 21.47 11.80 5.40
CA SER A 109 22.12 10.54 5.05
C SER A 109 21.13 9.37 4.90
N GLY A 110 19.84 9.65 5.05
CA GLY A 110 18.80 8.64 4.99
C GLY A 110 17.75 8.91 3.91
N THR A 111 16.52 8.52 4.19
CA THR A 111 15.42 8.58 3.25
C THR A 111 14.16 9.10 3.92
N ARG A 112 13.45 10.01 3.23
CA ARG A 112 12.07 10.35 3.60
C ARG A 112 11.14 9.45 2.81
N LEU A 113 10.36 8.64 3.52
CA LEU A 113 9.36 7.77 2.92
C LEU A 113 7.98 8.39 3.14
N THR A 114 7.26 8.61 2.05
CA THR A 114 5.88 9.13 2.08
C THR A 114 4.95 8.07 1.50
N GLU A 115 3.87 7.78 2.22
CA GLU A 115 2.80 6.92 1.71
C GLU A 115 1.57 7.79 1.51
N SER A 116 1.00 7.78 0.30
CA SER A 116 -0.21 8.52 -0.03
C SER A 116 -1.31 7.58 -0.49
N TYR A 117 -2.55 8.03 -0.29
CA TYR A 117 -3.75 7.25 -0.57
C TYR A 117 -4.81 8.16 -1.18
N GLU A 118 -5.43 7.69 -2.26
CA GLU A 118 -6.58 8.35 -2.87
C GLU A 118 -7.72 7.35 -3.01
N LEU A 119 -8.85 7.61 -2.34
CA LEU A 119 -10.07 6.82 -2.56
C LEU A 119 -10.78 7.41 -3.78
N ARG A 120 -10.95 6.61 -4.82
CA ARG A 120 -11.49 7.08 -6.11
C ARG A 120 -12.90 6.62 -6.39
N ASN A 121 -13.22 5.38 -6.03
CA ASN A 121 -14.55 4.81 -6.23
C ASN A 121 -14.91 3.98 -5.00
N LEU A 122 -16.17 4.09 -4.57
CA LEU A 122 -16.62 3.34 -3.39
C LEU A 122 -16.93 1.89 -3.79
N PRO A 123 -16.32 0.92 -3.10
CA PRO A 123 -16.73 -0.48 -3.27
C PRO A 123 -18.13 -0.69 -2.69
N PRO A 124 -18.84 -1.75 -3.09
CA PRO A 124 -20.24 -1.96 -2.70
C PRO A 124 -20.52 -1.86 -1.19
N LEU A 125 -19.65 -2.43 -0.36
CA LEU A 125 -19.85 -2.38 1.09
C LEU A 125 -19.84 -0.95 1.64
N LEU A 126 -19.01 -0.07 1.08
CA LEU A 126 -18.96 1.32 1.50
C LEU A 126 -20.13 2.11 0.96
N GLN A 127 -20.63 1.77 -0.23
CA GLN A 127 -21.83 2.39 -0.78
C GLN A 127 -23.05 2.05 0.08
N GLU A 128 -23.19 0.78 0.49
CA GLU A 128 -24.29 0.31 1.31
C GLU A 128 -24.27 0.92 2.72
N GLY A 129 -23.07 1.02 3.31
CA GLY A 129 -22.91 1.54 4.67
C GLY A 129 -23.03 3.06 4.79
N GLY A 130 -22.96 3.78 3.68
CA GLY A 130 -23.05 5.24 3.67
C GLY A 130 -21.85 5.94 4.30
N GLN A 131 -22.02 7.22 4.64
CA GLN A 131 -20.93 8.04 5.16
C GLN A 131 -20.29 7.47 6.44
N PRO A 132 -21.03 6.91 7.41
CA PRO A 132 -20.41 6.31 8.60
C PRO A 132 -19.42 5.18 8.24
N ALA A 133 -19.74 4.36 7.24
CA ALA A 133 -18.83 3.29 6.81
C ALA A 133 -17.58 3.86 6.14
N VAL A 134 -17.72 4.92 5.35
CA VAL A 134 -16.59 5.60 4.72
C VAL A 134 -15.69 6.21 5.79
N ASP A 135 -16.27 6.90 6.77
CA ASP A 135 -15.48 7.51 7.85
C ASP A 135 -14.71 6.47 8.66
N ASP A 136 -15.35 5.35 8.99
CA ASP A 136 -14.71 4.26 9.72
C ASP A 136 -13.55 3.67 8.90
N ARG A 137 -13.75 3.48 7.60
CA ARG A 137 -12.72 2.95 6.70
C ARG A 137 -11.54 3.91 6.59
N MET A 138 -11.79 5.21 6.53
CA MET A 138 -10.74 6.22 6.46
C MET A 138 -9.94 6.29 7.76
N ASP A 139 -10.59 6.18 8.90
CA ASP A 139 -9.90 6.13 10.18
C ASP A 139 -8.98 4.90 10.27
N ALA A 140 -9.46 3.74 9.85
CA ALA A 140 -8.66 2.52 9.82
C ALA A 140 -7.47 2.65 8.87
N MET A 141 -7.68 3.29 7.73
CA MET A 141 -6.62 3.51 6.73
C MET A 141 -5.52 4.42 7.31
N ARG A 142 -5.88 5.52 7.98
CA ARG A 142 -4.88 6.41 8.58
C ARG A 142 -4.03 5.68 9.61
N THR A 143 -4.67 4.89 10.45
CA THR A 143 -3.97 4.07 11.45
C THR A 143 -3.03 3.06 10.78
N SER A 144 -3.50 2.41 9.72
CA SER A 144 -2.71 1.42 8.98
C SER A 144 -1.50 2.05 8.29
N ILE A 145 -1.68 3.22 7.67
CA ILE A 145 -0.56 3.93 7.02
C ILE A 145 0.51 4.29 8.05
N ARG A 146 0.11 4.83 9.20
CA ARG A 146 1.08 5.19 10.24
C ARG A 146 1.83 3.95 10.74
N ALA A 147 1.12 2.86 11.00
CA ALA A 147 1.73 1.61 11.46
C ALA A 147 2.71 1.06 10.42
N THR A 148 2.35 1.09 9.15
CA THR A 148 3.19 0.59 8.05
C THR A 148 4.47 1.42 7.95
N LEU A 149 4.37 2.74 7.97
CA LEU A 149 5.54 3.62 7.90
C LEU A 149 6.49 3.39 9.07
N GLU A 150 5.96 3.29 10.29
CA GLU A 150 6.77 3.04 11.48
C GLU A 150 7.42 1.66 11.43
N GLY A 151 6.70 0.66 10.95
CA GLY A 151 7.23 -0.70 10.83
C GLY A 151 8.36 -0.80 9.81
N ILE A 152 8.19 -0.16 8.65
CA ILE A 152 9.24 -0.11 7.63
C ILE A 152 10.48 0.61 8.18
N LYS A 153 10.26 1.74 8.87
CA LYS A 153 11.36 2.48 9.50
C LYS A 153 12.14 1.60 10.47
N THR A 154 11.45 0.95 11.38
CA THR A 154 12.08 0.09 12.37
C THR A 154 12.88 -1.04 11.70
N CYS A 155 12.28 -1.68 10.70
CA CYS A 155 12.93 -2.76 9.96
C CYS A 155 14.18 -2.27 9.21
N ALA A 156 14.05 -1.15 8.49
CA ALA A 156 15.16 -0.60 7.71
C ALA A 156 16.35 -0.19 8.59
N GLU A 157 16.06 0.41 9.74
CA GLU A 157 17.09 0.92 10.65
C GLU A 157 17.78 -0.21 11.42
N SER A 158 17.08 -1.32 11.66
CA SER A 158 17.68 -2.45 12.37
C SER A 158 18.59 -3.29 11.49
N ASP A 159 18.35 -3.31 10.19
CA ASP A 159 19.15 -4.08 9.23
C ASP A 159 20.34 -3.29 8.69
N GLY A 160 20.37 -2.01 9.00
CA GLY A 160 21.41 -1.09 8.53
C GLY A 160 22.62 -1.04 9.48
#